data_a55a4c009e8bb0df88ba0f795226b126
#
_entry.id   a55a4c009e8bb0df88ba0f795226b126
#
_cell.length_a   1.000
_cell.length_b   1.000
_cell.length_c   1.000
_cell.angle_alpha   90.00
_cell.angle_beta   90.00
_cell.angle_gamma   90.00
#
_symmetry.space_group_name_H-M   'P 1'
#
loop_
_entity.id
_entity.type
_entity.pdbx_description
1 polymer ?
#
loop_
_entity_poly.entity_id
_entity_poly.type
_entity_poly.pdbx_seq_one_letter_code
_entity_poly.pdbx_strand_id
1 'polypeptide(L)'
;MNQIILILLIGVLGFALLRQYRQQRLLIENLERRSQKRNREVRREALIERDQFLDALGDAFLLVNETSQIVFANDVARKLVKGRKLAGRSLMEAFLDDQLSVAIMRCIRTGKPMQEQVVLRSTFTPLGAANDQGVSAWVIDAAPLSSMTDGKLTRVVIRDVSSEYQADQVRRDFVANASHELRTPMAIINGYLENLIDDDVLEDSVTSRKFLETMRKHGQRISRLVEDMLVISKMESGDAFALNQEPFAIRECINDVIDRLAPVIDKQAAELELRVEPEDLIITGDRFYWTQILFNLVENALKQNPNSELKVSVVAEQLEGEVRISICDDGMGIPADDLPYIFKRFYRVEKHHSQKQVKGTGLGLSIVRRAIEAHGGTIEASSTPGQKTCFNIRLPVE
;
A
#
# COMPACT_ATOMS: atom_id res chain seq x y z
N MET A 1 99.86 33.51 16.21
CA MET A 1 98.58 34.23 16.42
C MET A 1 97.57 34.01 15.28
N ASN A 2 98.01 34.05 14.01
CA ASN A 2 97.04 33.88 12.86
C ASN A 2 96.40 32.50 12.69
N GLN A 3 97.01 31.36 13.09
CA GLN A 3 96.41 30.02 12.96
C GLN A 3 95.27 29.75 13.93
N ILE A 4 95.36 30.31 15.15
CA ILE A 4 94.29 30.14 16.15
C ILE A 4 93.02 30.91 15.75
N ILE A 5 93.19 32.10 15.15
CA ILE A 5 92.05 32.91 14.65
C ILE A 5 91.39 32.21 13.46
N LEU A 6 92.12 31.56 12.57
CA LEU A 6 91.62 30.83 11.44
C LEU A 6 90.83 29.62 11.85
N ILE A 7 91.25 28.85 12.86
CA ILE A 7 90.56 27.70 13.43
C ILE A 7 89.25 28.14 14.11
N LEU A 8 89.22 29.23 14.83
CA LEU A 8 88.05 29.80 15.45
C LEU A 8 87.03 30.26 14.40
N LEU A 9 87.53 30.91 13.33
CA LEU A 9 86.66 31.34 12.22
C LEU A 9 85.96 30.14 11.49
N ILE A 10 86.79 29.09 11.21
CA ILE A 10 86.25 27.84 10.61
C ILE A 10 85.24 27.19 11.56
N GLY A 11 85.45 27.15 12.87
CA GLY A 11 84.52 26.61 13.88
C GLY A 11 83.20 27.40 13.93
N VAL A 12 83.31 28.75 13.90
CA VAL A 12 82.10 29.60 13.88
C VAL A 12 81.30 29.44 12.59
N LEU A 13 82.00 29.38 11.44
CA LEU A 13 81.31 29.12 10.14
C LEU A 13 80.66 27.74 10.08
N GLY A 14 81.41 26.73 10.55
CA GLY A 14 80.88 25.38 10.64
C GLY A 14 79.63 25.27 11.56
N PHE A 15 79.66 25.94 12.70
CA PHE A 15 78.53 26.04 13.61
C PHE A 15 77.36 26.79 13.00
N ALA A 16 77.59 27.89 12.29
CA ALA A 16 76.51 28.61 11.59
C ALA A 16 75.90 27.82 10.47
N LEU A 17 76.67 27.08 9.67
CA LEU A 17 76.19 26.16 8.63
C LEU A 17 75.37 24.99 9.22
N LEU A 18 75.84 24.39 10.29
CA LEU A 18 75.11 23.31 10.99
C LEU A 18 73.81 23.85 11.57
N ARG A 19 73.75 25.03 12.11
CA ARG A 19 72.55 25.68 12.63
C ARG A 19 71.54 25.96 11.49
N GLN A 20 72.05 26.49 10.37
CA GLN A 20 71.26 26.78 9.19
C GLN A 20 70.69 25.48 8.59
N TYR A 21 71.50 24.42 8.49
CA TYR A 21 71.01 23.07 8.03
C TYR A 21 69.97 22.50 8.93
N ARG A 22 70.11 22.56 10.27
CA ARG A 22 69.12 22.13 11.22
C ARG A 22 67.82 22.94 11.10
N GLN A 23 67.89 24.23 10.92
CA GLN A 23 66.71 25.07 10.71
C GLN A 23 66.00 24.73 9.40
N GLN A 24 66.70 24.54 8.31
CA GLN A 24 66.12 24.10 7.04
C GLN A 24 65.45 22.73 7.15
N ARG A 25 66.07 21.77 7.81
CA ARG A 25 65.52 20.44 8.02
C ARG A 25 64.27 20.50 8.85
N LEU A 26 64.20 21.23 9.93
CA LEU A 26 63.01 21.44 10.73
C LEU A 26 61.89 22.13 9.95
N LEU A 27 62.22 23.07 9.08
CA LEU A 27 61.26 23.74 8.21
C LEU A 27 60.66 22.77 7.21
N ILE A 28 61.48 21.92 6.57
CA ILE A 28 61.00 20.87 5.63
C ILE A 28 60.08 19.86 6.35
N GLU A 29 60.50 19.34 7.51
CA GLU A 29 59.69 18.43 8.30
C GLU A 29 58.32 19.06 8.72
N ASN A 30 58.34 20.32 9.08
CA ASN A 30 57.08 21.03 9.41
C ASN A 30 56.19 21.25 8.19
N LEU A 31 56.73 21.54 7.03
CA LEU A 31 55.99 21.68 5.78
C LEU A 31 55.40 20.33 5.34
N GLU A 32 56.14 19.24 5.44
CA GLU A 32 55.68 17.89 5.15
C GLU A 32 54.54 17.47 6.10
N ARG A 33 54.70 17.71 7.41
CA ARG A 33 53.66 17.44 8.39
C ARG A 33 52.36 18.24 8.12
N ARG A 34 52.52 19.53 7.78
CA ARG A 34 51.35 20.38 7.40
C ARG A 34 50.68 19.90 6.12
N SER A 35 51.47 19.53 5.11
CA SER A 35 50.95 18.97 3.84
C SER A 35 50.21 17.65 4.06
N GLN A 36 50.80 16.73 4.86
CA GLN A 36 50.14 15.46 5.20
C GLN A 36 48.86 15.69 6.00
N LYS A 37 48.83 16.62 6.95
CA LYS A 37 47.64 16.97 7.72
C LYS A 37 46.56 17.54 6.82
N ARG A 38 46.89 18.48 5.95
CA ARG A 38 45.97 19.08 4.98
C ARG A 38 45.39 18.03 4.01
N ASN A 39 46.26 17.15 3.49
CA ASN A 39 45.79 16.06 2.61
C ASN A 39 44.85 15.08 3.31
N ARG A 40 45.08 14.82 4.60
CA ARG A 40 44.15 13.99 5.42
C ARG A 40 42.80 14.68 5.64
N GLU A 41 42.83 16.00 5.90
CA GLU A 41 41.60 16.80 6.09
C GLU A 41 40.78 16.85 4.80
N VAL A 42 41.39 17.19 3.66
CA VAL A 42 40.71 17.20 2.34
C VAL A 42 40.14 15.82 1.99
N ARG A 43 40.87 14.74 2.26
CA ARG A 43 40.40 13.39 2.04
C ARG A 43 39.20 13.03 2.93
N ARG A 44 39.23 13.50 4.18
CA ARG A 44 38.15 13.30 5.13
C ARG A 44 36.87 14.04 4.74
N GLU A 45 37.02 15.29 4.31
CA GLU A 45 35.90 16.12 3.82
C GLU A 45 35.25 15.47 2.58
N ALA A 46 36.07 15.06 1.60
CA ALA A 46 35.58 14.39 0.40
C ALA A 46 34.83 13.06 0.70
N LEU A 47 35.27 12.33 1.73
CA LEU A 47 34.55 11.11 2.17
C LEU A 47 33.22 11.45 2.85
N ILE A 48 33.18 12.52 3.64
CA ILE A 48 31.93 12.96 4.30
C ILE A 48 30.92 13.43 3.24
N GLU A 49 31.36 14.25 2.28
CA GLU A 49 30.50 14.72 1.17
C GLU A 49 29.97 13.55 0.34
N ARG A 50 30.81 12.57 0.02
CA ARG A 50 30.38 11.35 -0.67
C ARG A 50 29.32 10.60 0.11
N ASP A 51 29.53 10.40 1.41
CA ASP A 51 28.61 9.65 2.26
C ASP A 51 27.28 10.40 2.38
N GLN A 52 27.30 11.72 2.57
CA GLN A 52 26.08 12.56 2.57
C GLN A 52 25.32 12.48 1.25
N PHE A 53 26.02 12.50 0.11
CA PHE A 53 25.39 12.34 -1.19
C PHE A 53 24.71 10.97 -1.35
N LEU A 54 25.37 9.90 -0.92
CA LEU A 54 24.81 8.53 -0.99
C LEU A 54 23.65 8.34 -0.02
N ASP A 55 23.66 9.01 1.13
CA ASP A 55 22.56 8.97 2.09
C ASP A 55 21.33 9.76 1.58
N ALA A 56 21.55 10.80 0.77
CA ALA A 56 20.46 11.59 0.17
C ALA A 56 19.72 10.89 -0.97
N LEU A 57 20.24 9.77 -1.50
CA LEU A 57 19.59 9.04 -2.61
C LEU A 57 18.27 8.36 -2.22
N GLY A 58 17.97 8.20 -0.93
CA GLY A 58 16.74 7.55 -0.45
C GLY A 58 16.73 6.02 -0.61
N ASP A 59 17.55 5.46 -1.49
CA ASP A 59 17.70 4.01 -1.71
C ASP A 59 18.86 3.43 -0.87
N ALA A 60 18.77 2.16 -0.50
CA ALA A 60 19.88 1.47 0.15
C ALA A 60 21.02 1.20 -0.86
N PHE A 61 22.20 1.71 -0.57
CA PHE A 61 23.39 1.59 -1.41
C PHE A 61 24.49 0.80 -0.70
N LEU A 62 25.03 -0.21 -1.40
CA LEU A 62 26.11 -1.07 -0.92
C LEU A 62 27.22 -1.19 -1.96
N LEU A 63 28.46 -1.33 -1.47
CA LEU A 63 29.59 -1.81 -2.26
C LEU A 63 30.05 -3.14 -1.69
N VAL A 64 30.17 -4.13 -2.56
CA VAL A 64 30.51 -5.51 -2.20
C VAL A 64 31.74 -5.92 -2.99
N ASN A 65 32.68 -6.60 -2.34
CA ASN A 65 33.90 -7.13 -2.98
C ASN A 65 33.65 -8.52 -3.61
N GLU A 66 34.68 -9.06 -4.27
CA GLU A 66 34.65 -10.38 -4.89
C GLU A 66 34.40 -11.53 -3.91
N THR A 67 34.72 -11.35 -2.64
CA THR A 67 34.49 -12.34 -1.56
C THR A 67 33.12 -12.18 -0.90
N SER A 68 32.21 -11.41 -1.53
CA SER A 68 30.84 -11.13 -1.02
C SER A 68 30.81 -10.41 0.32
N GLN A 69 31.88 -9.68 0.67
CA GLN A 69 31.90 -8.83 1.87
C GLN A 69 31.48 -7.40 1.53
N ILE A 70 30.70 -6.79 2.41
CA ILE A 70 30.24 -5.42 2.29
C ILE A 70 31.39 -4.47 2.66
N VAL A 71 31.87 -3.70 1.69
CA VAL A 71 32.93 -2.71 1.86
C VAL A 71 32.36 -1.38 2.33
N PHE A 72 31.19 -1.02 1.81
CA PHE A 72 30.50 0.23 2.12
C PHE A 72 28.99 0.00 2.18
N ALA A 73 28.30 0.71 3.07
CA ALA A 73 26.87 0.77 3.16
C ALA A 73 26.44 2.17 3.60
N ASN A 74 25.48 2.78 2.90
CA ASN A 74 24.91 4.06 3.30
C ASN A 74 23.96 3.89 4.51
N ASP A 75 23.45 5.00 5.04
CA ASP A 75 22.57 5.00 6.21
C ASP A 75 21.26 4.26 5.95
N VAL A 76 20.70 4.39 4.74
CA VAL A 76 19.47 3.69 4.35
C VAL A 76 19.69 2.16 4.40
N ALA A 77 20.81 1.68 3.86
CA ALA A 77 21.16 0.26 3.94
C ALA A 77 21.36 -0.22 5.38
N ARG A 78 21.94 0.60 6.25
CA ARG A 78 22.07 0.26 7.69
C ARG A 78 20.70 0.16 8.38
N LYS A 79 19.77 1.04 8.04
CA LYS A 79 18.40 1.00 8.56
C LYS A 79 17.65 -0.28 8.15
N LEU A 80 17.86 -0.79 6.94
CA LEU A 80 17.27 -2.04 6.47
C LEU A 80 17.58 -3.23 7.38
N VAL A 81 18.75 -3.25 8.01
CA VAL A 81 19.18 -4.34 8.91
C VAL A 81 19.10 -3.96 10.39
N LYS A 82 18.16 -3.08 10.75
CA LYS A 82 17.93 -2.62 12.14
C LYS A 82 19.19 -2.01 12.80
N GLY A 83 19.96 -1.23 12.04
CA GLY A 83 21.13 -0.52 12.55
C GLY A 83 22.36 -1.38 12.81
N ARG A 84 22.37 -2.65 12.37
CA ARG A 84 23.56 -3.52 12.50
C ARG A 84 24.72 -2.97 11.66
N LYS A 85 25.94 -3.15 12.17
CA LYS A 85 27.14 -2.80 11.41
C LYS A 85 27.29 -3.74 10.21
N LEU A 86 27.21 -3.19 9.00
CA LEU A 86 27.26 -3.95 7.74
C LEU A 86 28.68 -4.10 7.20
N ALA A 87 29.51 -3.05 7.30
CA ALA A 87 30.85 -3.06 6.74
C ALA A 87 31.71 -4.18 7.35
N GLY A 88 32.34 -4.96 6.48
CA GLY A 88 33.18 -6.12 6.83
C GLY A 88 32.42 -7.44 7.03
N ARG A 89 31.09 -7.44 6.96
CA ARG A 89 30.28 -8.68 7.03
C ARG A 89 30.03 -9.24 5.62
N SER A 90 29.78 -10.54 5.55
CA SER A 90 29.28 -11.16 4.32
C SER A 90 27.80 -10.78 4.08
N LEU A 91 27.36 -10.83 2.82
CA LEU A 91 25.97 -10.58 2.45
C LEU A 91 24.99 -11.48 3.24
N MET A 92 25.29 -12.76 3.38
CA MET A 92 24.43 -13.72 4.09
C MET A 92 24.30 -13.41 5.58
N GLU A 93 25.39 -12.98 6.25
CA GLU A 93 25.36 -12.55 7.64
C GLU A 93 24.62 -11.23 7.85
N ALA A 94 24.68 -10.35 6.84
CA ALA A 94 24.07 -9.04 6.90
C ALA A 94 22.55 -9.08 6.75
N PHE A 95 22.07 -9.78 5.72
CA PHE A 95 20.67 -9.75 5.33
C PHE A 95 19.84 -10.91 5.87
N LEU A 96 20.47 -12.02 6.30
CA LEU A 96 19.79 -13.22 6.80
C LEU A 96 18.71 -13.77 5.86
N ASP A 97 18.82 -13.43 4.58
CA ASP A 97 17.89 -13.81 3.52
C ASP A 97 18.65 -14.39 2.34
N ASP A 98 18.30 -15.63 1.97
CA ASP A 98 18.99 -16.36 0.93
C ASP A 98 18.70 -15.78 -0.46
N GLN A 99 17.46 -15.34 -0.73
CA GLN A 99 17.05 -14.87 -2.06
C GLN A 99 17.80 -13.59 -2.43
N LEU A 100 17.87 -12.62 -1.50
CA LEU A 100 18.58 -11.36 -1.68
C LEU A 100 20.08 -11.60 -1.85
N SER A 101 20.65 -12.44 -1.00
CA SER A 101 22.08 -12.77 -1.05
C SER A 101 22.46 -13.51 -2.33
N VAL A 102 21.66 -14.48 -2.76
CA VAL A 102 21.89 -15.27 -3.98
C VAL A 102 21.81 -14.39 -5.23
N ALA A 103 20.84 -13.48 -5.30
CA ALA A 103 20.72 -12.54 -6.41
C ALA A 103 22.00 -11.70 -6.56
N ILE A 104 22.50 -11.10 -5.49
CA ILE A 104 23.74 -10.28 -5.53
C ILE A 104 24.95 -11.14 -5.88
N MET A 105 25.09 -12.33 -5.28
CA MET A 105 26.21 -13.25 -5.57
C MET A 105 26.24 -13.70 -7.04
N ARG A 106 25.08 -13.82 -7.69
CA ARG A 106 25.00 -14.10 -9.12
C ARG A 106 25.68 -13.02 -9.95
N CYS A 107 25.43 -11.74 -9.65
CA CYS A 107 26.11 -10.61 -10.30
C CYS A 107 27.64 -10.66 -10.08
N ILE A 108 28.09 -10.86 -8.83
CA ILE A 108 29.52 -10.94 -8.49
C ILE A 108 30.19 -12.05 -9.29
N ARG A 109 29.58 -13.23 -9.36
CA ARG A 109 30.16 -14.41 -10.04
C ARG A 109 30.18 -14.28 -11.55
N THR A 110 29.12 -13.72 -12.14
CA THR A 110 28.98 -13.62 -13.61
C THR A 110 29.64 -12.38 -14.19
N GLY A 111 29.91 -11.35 -13.36
CA GLY A 111 30.40 -10.06 -13.81
C GLY A 111 29.44 -9.30 -14.73
N LYS A 112 28.14 -9.69 -14.76
CA LYS A 112 27.13 -9.04 -15.57
C LYS A 112 26.17 -8.25 -14.68
N PRO A 113 25.73 -7.05 -15.12
CA PRO A 113 24.72 -6.30 -14.40
C PRO A 113 23.42 -7.10 -14.34
N MET A 114 22.68 -6.95 -13.25
CA MET A 114 21.40 -7.60 -13.06
C MET A 114 20.43 -6.69 -12.31
N GLN A 115 19.14 -6.86 -12.63
CA GLN A 115 18.05 -6.29 -11.88
C GLN A 115 17.04 -7.39 -11.61
N GLU A 116 16.67 -7.58 -10.34
CA GLU A 116 15.74 -8.63 -9.94
C GLU A 116 14.80 -8.10 -8.85
N GLN A 117 13.52 -8.45 -8.94
CA GLN A 117 12.54 -8.16 -7.89
C GLN A 117 12.44 -9.38 -6.96
N VAL A 118 12.65 -9.16 -5.68
CA VAL A 118 12.56 -10.19 -4.63
C VAL A 118 11.39 -9.87 -3.72
N VAL A 119 10.56 -10.88 -3.47
CA VAL A 119 9.40 -10.77 -2.58
C VAL A 119 9.67 -11.58 -1.34
N LEU A 120 9.80 -10.91 -0.20
CA LEU A 120 10.07 -11.52 1.09
C LEU A 120 8.77 -11.69 1.86
N ARG A 121 8.43 -12.92 2.24
CA ARG A 121 7.33 -13.21 3.16
C ARG A 121 7.87 -13.18 4.56
N SER A 122 7.58 -12.08 5.27
CA SER A 122 7.67 -11.87 6.71
C SER A 122 8.63 -12.71 7.57
N THR A 123 9.66 -12.13 8.02
CA THR A 123 10.11 -11.90 9.41
C THR A 123 11.11 -10.76 9.42
N PHE A 124 11.40 -10.24 8.28
CA PHE A 124 12.31 -9.14 8.03
C PHE A 124 11.50 -7.89 7.67
N THR A 125 10.84 -7.31 8.66
CA THR A 125 10.27 -5.97 8.52
C THR A 125 11.35 -4.95 8.88
N PRO A 126 11.94 -4.27 7.88
CA PRO A 126 12.66 -3.05 8.14
C PRO A 126 11.62 -1.99 8.53
N LEU A 127 11.86 -1.35 9.67
CA LEU A 127 11.33 -0.06 10.08
C LEU A 127 10.01 0.41 9.41
N GLY A 128 8.89 0.17 10.08
CA GLY A 128 7.67 0.97 9.92
C GLY A 128 6.67 0.56 8.86
N ALA A 129 6.98 -0.35 7.96
CA ALA A 129 6.05 -0.88 6.98
C ALA A 129 5.61 -2.31 7.34
N ALA A 130 5.13 -2.50 8.56
CA ALA A 130 4.36 -3.69 8.89
C ALA A 130 2.97 -3.50 8.31
N ASN A 131 2.79 -3.91 7.07
CA ASN A 131 1.46 -4.11 6.51
C ASN A 131 0.88 -5.38 7.12
N ASP A 132 -0.43 -5.40 7.31
CA ASP A 132 -1.22 -6.52 7.85
C ASP A 132 -0.95 -7.91 7.24
N GLN A 133 -0.18 -7.98 6.16
CA GLN A 133 0.12 -9.22 5.44
C GLN A 133 1.60 -9.66 5.50
N GLY A 134 2.50 -8.88 6.11
CA GLY A 134 3.90 -9.28 6.29
C GLY A 134 4.68 -9.56 4.99
N VAL A 135 4.27 -8.99 3.87
CA VAL A 135 4.95 -9.14 2.57
C VAL A 135 5.67 -7.84 2.23
N SER A 136 6.96 -7.91 1.98
CA SER A 136 7.77 -6.80 1.46
C SER A 136 8.36 -7.16 0.10
N ALA A 137 8.40 -6.20 -0.82
CA ALA A 137 8.97 -6.37 -2.14
C ALA A 137 10.14 -5.42 -2.35
N TRP A 138 11.23 -5.93 -2.88
CA TRP A 138 12.48 -5.20 -3.06
C TRP A 138 12.97 -5.36 -4.49
N VAL A 139 13.44 -4.28 -5.10
CA VAL A 139 14.17 -4.33 -6.37
C VAL A 139 15.65 -4.21 -6.04
N ILE A 140 16.42 -5.21 -6.48
CA ILE A 140 17.87 -5.26 -6.37
C ILE A 140 18.44 -4.93 -7.74
N ASP A 141 19.23 -3.87 -7.81
CA ASP A 141 20.04 -3.52 -8.99
C ASP A 141 21.51 -3.71 -8.61
N ALA A 142 22.16 -4.68 -9.20
CA ALA A 142 23.56 -4.97 -8.97
C ALA A 142 24.37 -4.86 -10.26
N ALA A 143 25.49 -4.15 -10.22
CA ALA A 143 26.37 -3.99 -11.37
C ALA A 143 27.85 -3.99 -10.95
N PRO A 144 28.74 -4.62 -11.75
CA PRO A 144 30.17 -4.55 -11.50
C PRO A 144 30.69 -3.14 -11.72
N LEU A 145 31.58 -2.67 -10.83
CA LEU A 145 32.28 -1.41 -10.95
C LEU A 145 33.72 -1.67 -11.40
N SER A 146 34.16 -0.99 -12.45
CA SER A 146 35.56 -0.97 -12.84
C SER A 146 36.29 -0.04 -11.86
N SER A 147 37.01 -0.61 -10.89
CA SER A 147 37.81 0.16 -9.97
C SER A 147 39.18 0.50 -10.60
N MET A 148 39.68 1.73 -10.39
CA MET A 148 41.04 2.13 -10.76
C MET A 148 42.10 1.63 -9.75
N THR A 149 41.66 1.04 -8.64
CA THR A 149 42.51 0.48 -7.58
C THR A 149 42.16 -0.97 -7.35
N ASP A 150 43.15 -1.81 -7.09
CA ASP A 150 43.10 -3.26 -6.93
C ASP A 150 41.80 -3.78 -6.28
N GLY A 151 40.93 -4.44 -7.07
CA GLY A 151 39.78 -5.20 -6.61
C GLY A 151 38.51 -4.88 -7.43
N LYS A 152 37.81 -5.94 -7.88
CA LYS A 152 36.49 -5.78 -8.49
C LYS A 152 35.47 -5.51 -7.41
N LEU A 153 34.77 -4.41 -7.52
CA LEU A 153 33.64 -4.06 -6.66
C LEU A 153 32.34 -4.25 -7.42
N THR A 154 31.30 -4.62 -6.69
CA THR A 154 29.94 -4.64 -7.20
C THR A 154 29.12 -3.59 -6.47
N ARG A 155 28.52 -2.68 -7.23
CA ARG A 155 27.50 -1.75 -6.73
C ARG A 155 26.20 -2.52 -6.57
N VAL A 156 25.54 -2.32 -5.44
CA VAL A 156 24.21 -2.87 -5.18
C VAL A 156 23.32 -1.73 -4.69
N VAL A 157 22.19 -1.55 -5.35
CA VAL A 157 21.12 -0.66 -4.94
C VAL A 157 19.91 -1.52 -4.60
N ILE A 158 19.33 -1.29 -3.44
CA ILE A 158 18.12 -1.99 -2.98
C ILE A 158 17.05 -0.95 -2.73
N ARG A 159 15.95 -1.05 -3.50
CA ARG A 159 14.79 -0.16 -3.40
C ARG A 159 13.61 -0.91 -2.82
N ASP A 160 12.94 -0.30 -1.86
CA ASP A 160 11.65 -0.78 -1.37
C ASP A 160 10.55 -0.42 -2.39
N VAL A 161 9.92 -1.44 -2.94
CA VAL A 161 8.79 -1.31 -3.87
C VAL A 161 7.54 -2.01 -3.31
N SER A 162 7.46 -2.14 -1.98
CA SER A 162 6.36 -2.86 -1.33
C SER A 162 5.02 -2.21 -1.60
N SER A 163 4.94 -0.88 -1.63
CA SER A 163 3.72 -0.12 -1.93
C SER A 163 3.26 -0.33 -3.37
N GLU A 164 4.17 -0.24 -4.33
CA GLU A 164 3.88 -0.46 -5.75
C GLU A 164 3.48 -1.91 -6.02
N TYR A 165 4.21 -2.84 -5.41
CA TYR A 165 3.91 -4.27 -5.51
C TYR A 165 2.51 -4.61 -4.97
N GLN A 166 2.14 -4.03 -3.82
CA GLN A 166 0.81 -4.23 -3.23
C GLN A 166 -0.29 -3.63 -4.08
N ALA A 167 -0.10 -2.41 -4.58
CA ALA A 167 -1.06 -1.78 -5.49
C ALA A 167 -1.28 -2.65 -6.74
N ASP A 168 -0.20 -3.21 -7.30
CA ASP A 168 -0.25 -4.08 -8.46
C ASP A 168 -0.91 -5.44 -8.15
N GLN A 169 -0.68 -6.01 -6.96
CA GLN A 169 -1.39 -7.21 -6.51
C GLN A 169 -2.89 -6.96 -6.34
N VAL A 170 -3.27 -5.89 -5.67
CA VAL A 170 -4.69 -5.51 -5.52
C VAL A 170 -5.37 -5.36 -6.89
N ARG A 171 -4.67 -4.77 -7.87
CA ARG A 171 -5.17 -4.63 -9.23
C ARG A 171 -5.31 -5.98 -9.95
N ARG A 172 -4.33 -6.88 -9.83
CA ARG A 172 -4.39 -8.23 -10.41
C ARG A 172 -5.52 -9.05 -9.80
N ASP A 173 -5.64 -9.03 -8.48
CA ASP A 173 -6.70 -9.74 -7.77
C ASP A 173 -8.08 -9.18 -8.15
N PHE A 174 -8.19 -7.87 -8.34
CA PHE A 174 -9.42 -7.25 -8.82
C PHE A 174 -9.83 -7.78 -10.20
N VAL A 175 -8.92 -7.82 -11.17
CA VAL A 175 -9.21 -8.33 -12.53
C VAL A 175 -9.54 -9.83 -12.52
N ALA A 176 -8.80 -10.62 -11.74
CA ALA A 176 -9.04 -12.05 -11.62
C ALA A 176 -10.42 -12.34 -11.01
N ASN A 177 -10.76 -11.71 -9.89
CA ASN A 177 -12.03 -11.88 -9.22
C ASN A 177 -13.20 -11.37 -10.07
N ALA A 178 -13.04 -10.21 -10.74
CA ALA A 178 -14.01 -9.68 -11.69
C ALA A 178 -14.34 -10.68 -12.79
N SER A 179 -13.30 -11.29 -13.38
CA SER A 179 -13.47 -12.32 -14.42
C SER A 179 -14.23 -13.54 -13.92
N HIS A 180 -13.96 -13.97 -12.70
CA HIS A 180 -14.67 -15.11 -12.08
C HIS A 180 -16.14 -14.76 -11.79
N GLU A 181 -16.42 -13.60 -11.20
CA GLU A 181 -17.77 -13.16 -10.87
C GLU A 181 -18.65 -12.88 -12.11
N LEU A 182 -18.05 -12.53 -13.26
CA LEU A 182 -18.72 -12.40 -14.54
C LEU A 182 -18.96 -13.75 -15.22
N ARG A 183 -17.98 -14.66 -15.17
CA ARG A 183 -18.05 -15.95 -15.86
C ARG A 183 -19.23 -16.81 -15.36
N THR A 184 -19.44 -16.87 -14.07
CA THR A 184 -20.49 -17.70 -13.46
C THR A 184 -21.91 -17.34 -13.93
N PRO A 185 -22.38 -16.07 -13.83
CA PRO A 185 -23.72 -15.71 -14.33
C PRO A 185 -23.83 -15.86 -15.86
N MET A 186 -22.76 -15.61 -16.62
CA MET A 186 -22.75 -15.83 -18.06
C MET A 186 -22.96 -17.31 -18.42
N ALA A 187 -22.25 -18.22 -17.73
CA ALA A 187 -22.41 -19.66 -17.94
C ALA A 187 -23.86 -20.13 -17.63
N ILE A 188 -24.47 -19.56 -16.59
CA ILE A 188 -25.87 -19.88 -16.24
C ILE A 188 -26.82 -19.38 -17.33
N ILE A 189 -26.64 -18.14 -17.83
CA ILE A 189 -27.49 -17.60 -18.91
C ILE A 189 -27.35 -18.48 -20.15
N ASN A 190 -26.11 -18.83 -20.55
CA ASN A 190 -25.90 -19.67 -21.73
C ASN A 190 -26.53 -21.07 -21.56
N GLY A 191 -26.39 -21.73 -20.40
CA GLY A 191 -26.98 -23.02 -20.16
C GLY A 191 -28.49 -23.00 -20.23
N TYR A 192 -29.16 -21.96 -19.69
CA TYR A 192 -30.63 -21.82 -19.84
C TYR A 192 -31.03 -21.48 -21.29
N LEU A 193 -30.20 -20.75 -22.00
CA LEU A 193 -30.40 -20.43 -23.41
C LEU A 193 -30.31 -21.71 -24.27
N GLU A 194 -29.31 -22.55 -24.05
CA GLU A 194 -29.10 -23.83 -24.69
C GLU A 194 -30.34 -24.74 -24.45
N ASN A 195 -30.78 -24.88 -23.19
CA ASN A 195 -31.96 -25.66 -22.87
C ASN A 195 -33.26 -25.12 -23.53
N LEU A 196 -33.38 -23.80 -23.75
CA LEU A 196 -34.51 -23.21 -24.46
C LEU A 196 -34.46 -23.47 -25.99
N ILE A 197 -33.26 -23.67 -26.55
CA ILE A 197 -33.04 -23.85 -28.00
C ILE A 197 -33.14 -25.34 -28.35
N ASP A 198 -32.55 -26.22 -27.52
CA ASP A 198 -32.35 -27.64 -27.85
C ASP A 198 -33.49 -28.55 -27.39
N ASP A 199 -34.27 -28.14 -26.37
CA ASP A 199 -35.39 -28.90 -25.84
C ASP A 199 -36.73 -28.32 -26.27
N ASP A 200 -37.76 -29.15 -26.42
CA ASP A 200 -39.17 -28.78 -26.65
C ASP A 200 -39.79 -27.98 -25.46
N VAL A 201 -38.94 -27.45 -24.58
CA VAL A 201 -39.28 -26.65 -23.38
C VAL A 201 -40.01 -25.37 -23.76
N LEU A 202 -39.85 -24.88 -24.99
CA LEU A 202 -40.61 -23.73 -25.49
C LEU A 202 -42.14 -23.97 -25.49
N GLU A 203 -42.58 -25.22 -25.58
CA GLU A 203 -43.99 -25.59 -25.51
C GLU A 203 -44.55 -25.51 -24.08
N ASP A 204 -43.70 -25.69 -23.04
CA ASP A 204 -44.07 -25.48 -21.64
C ASP A 204 -43.86 -24.01 -21.22
N SER A 205 -44.88 -23.21 -21.31
CA SER A 205 -44.88 -21.80 -20.98
C SER A 205 -44.45 -21.49 -19.54
N VAL A 206 -44.62 -22.40 -18.58
CA VAL A 206 -44.26 -22.22 -17.16
C VAL A 206 -42.79 -22.39 -16.97
N THR A 207 -42.19 -23.41 -17.56
CA THR A 207 -40.74 -23.69 -17.46
C THR A 207 -39.94 -22.64 -18.23
N SER A 208 -40.36 -22.31 -19.44
CA SER A 208 -39.75 -21.24 -20.26
C SER A 208 -39.73 -19.91 -19.52
N ARG A 209 -40.82 -19.54 -18.86
CA ARG A 209 -40.89 -18.31 -18.07
C ARG A 209 -39.92 -18.30 -16.91
N LYS A 210 -39.77 -19.42 -16.19
CA LYS A 210 -38.78 -19.55 -15.10
C LYS A 210 -37.35 -19.39 -15.60
N PHE A 211 -37.04 -19.98 -16.77
CA PHE A 211 -35.70 -19.83 -17.39
C PHE A 211 -35.41 -18.37 -17.75
N LEU A 212 -36.34 -17.71 -18.44
CA LEU A 212 -36.22 -16.28 -18.80
C LEU A 212 -36.12 -15.38 -17.55
N GLU A 213 -36.88 -15.65 -16.49
CA GLU A 213 -36.75 -14.90 -15.22
C GLU A 213 -35.39 -15.12 -14.55
N THR A 214 -34.84 -16.33 -14.61
CA THR A 214 -33.52 -16.64 -14.09
C THR A 214 -32.44 -15.94 -14.90
N MET A 215 -32.53 -15.99 -16.24
CA MET A 215 -31.60 -15.28 -17.13
C MET A 215 -31.65 -13.77 -16.88
N ARG A 216 -32.83 -13.17 -16.76
CA ARG A 216 -33.00 -11.75 -16.44
C ARG A 216 -32.34 -11.39 -15.12
N LYS A 217 -32.47 -12.21 -14.09
CA LYS A 217 -31.81 -12.03 -12.78
C LYS A 217 -30.27 -11.99 -12.90
N HIS A 218 -29.72 -12.94 -13.67
CA HIS A 218 -28.27 -13.00 -13.89
C HIS A 218 -27.77 -11.86 -14.78
N GLY A 219 -28.52 -11.43 -15.78
CA GLY A 219 -28.23 -10.25 -16.59
C GLY A 219 -28.19 -8.97 -15.75
N GLN A 220 -29.19 -8.76 -14.89
CA GLN A 220 -29.19 -7.63 -13.94
C GLN A 220 -28.01 -7.66 -12.95
N ARG A 221 -27.59 -8.87 -12.52
CA ARG A 221 -26.40 -9.03 -11.68
C ARG A 221 -25.14 -8.60 -12.42
N ILE A 222 -24.99 -8.98 -13.69
CA ILE A 222 -23.84 -8.58 -14.53
C ILE A 222 -23.82 -7.06 -14.69
N SER A 223 -24.96 -6.42 -15.00
CA SER A 223 -25.04 -4.96 -15.15
C SER A 223 -24.58 -4.25 -13.88
N ARG A 224 -25.06 -4.66 -12.70
CA ARG A 224 -24.61 -4.09 -11.42
C ARG A 224 -23.13 -4.30 -11.17
N LEU A 225 -22.59 -5.49 -11.49
CA LEU A 225 -21.16 -5.78 -11.35
C LEU A 225 -20.32 -4.83 -12.20
N VAL A 226 -20.71 -4.59 -13.45
CA VAL A 226 -20.02 -3.67 -14.36
C VAL A 226 -20.13 -2.22 -13.85
N GLU A 227 -21.30 -1.80 -13.37
CA GLU A 227 -21.49 -0.47 -12.77
C GLU A 227 -20.59 -0.27 -11.55
N ASP A 228 -20.56 -1.24 -10.63
CA ASP A 228 -19.69 -1.23 -9.43
C ASP A 228 -18.20 -1.13 -9.82
N MET A 229 -17.78 -1.88 -10.84
CA MET A 229 -16.41 -1.84 -11.36
C MET A 229 -16.05 -0.49 -11.97
N LEU A 230 -16.98 0.12 -12.72
CA LEU A 230 -16.78 1.45 -13.31
C LEU A 230 -16.65 2.52 -12.22
N VAL A 231 -17.45 2.44 -11.16
CA VAL A 231 -17.35 3.33 -10.00
C VAL A 231 -15.98 3.22 -9.35
N ILE A 232 -15.51 1.99 -9.06
CA ILE A 232 -14.19 1.76 -8.48
C ILE A 232 -13.09 2.27 -9.41
N SER A 233 -13.15 1.96 -10.70
CA SER A 233 -12.15 2.40 -11.69
C SER A 233 -12.05 3.91 -11.78
N LYS A 234 -13.17 4.62 -11.74
CA LYS A 234 -13.19 6.10 -11.71
C LYS A 234 -12.52 6.64 -10.45
N MET A 235 -12.83 6.07 -9.28
CA MET A 235 -12.24 6.48 -8.01
C MET A 235 -10.72 6.19 -7.91
N GLU A 236 -10.18 5.29 -8.73
CA GLU A 236 -8.76 4.92 -8.74
C GLU A 236 -7.93 5.70 -9.77
N SER A 237 -8.56 6.43 -10.68
CA SER A 237 -7.86 7.16 -11.74
C SER A 237 -7.10 8.42 -11.26
N GLY A 238 -6.90 8.59 -9.95
CA GLY A 238 -6.05 9.63 -9.36
C GLY A 238 -6.55 11.04 -9.68
N ASP A 239 -5.65 11.92 -10.19
CA ASP A 239 -5.93 13.33 -10.47
C ASP A 239 -7.12 13.59 -11.44
N ALA A 240 -7.58 12.55 -12.15
CA ALA A 240 -8.76 12.62 -13.00
C ALA A 240 -10.09 12.47 -12.26
N PHE A 241 -10.04 12.05 -10.97
CA PHE A 241 -11.22 11.87 -10.14
C PHE A 241 -11.53 13.16 -9.36
N ALA A 242 -12.33 14.06 -9.96
CA ALA A 242 -12.88 15.21 -9.27
C ALA A 242 -14.30 14.89 -8.78
N LEU A 243 -14.51 14.96 -7.48
CA LEU A 243 -15.85 14.93 -6.89
C LEU A 243 -16.58 16.23 -7.25
N ASN A 244 -17.84 16.15 -7.68
CA ASN A 244 -18.70 17.32 -7.79
C ASN A 244 -19.22 17.66 -6.38
N GLN A 245 -18.41 18.39 -5.60
CA GLN A 245 -18.73 18.75 -4.22
C GLN A 245 -19.72 19.91 -4.19
N GLU A 246 -20.97 19.61 -3.88
CA GLU A 246 -22.05 20.58 -3.72
C GLU A 246 -22.73 20.42 -2.35
N PRO A 247 -23.25 21.50 -1.74
CA PRO A 247 -24.05 21.39 -0.54
C PRO A 247 -25.43 20.78 -0.86
N PHE A 248 -25.86 19.79 -0.11
CA PHE A 248 -27.20 19.20 -0.24
C PHE A 248 -27.72 18.70 1.11
N ALA A 249 -29.05 18.62 1.24
CA ALA A 249 -29.70 18.10 2.43
C ALA A 249 -29.58 16.57 2.48
N ILE A 250 -28.92 16.03 3.52
CA ILE A 250 -28.72 14.58 3.66
C ILE A 250 -30.03 13.83 3.78
N ARG A 251 -31.07 14.43 4.39
CA ARG A 251 -32.41 13.86 4.51
C ARG A 251 -33.01 13.52 3.15
N GLU A 252 -32.88 14.41 2.17
CA GLU A 252 -33.41 14.17 0.81
C GLU A 252 -32.73 12.96 0.17
N CYS A 253 -31.40 12.88 0.31
CA CYS A 253 -30.62 11.77 -0.21
C CYS A 253 -31.01 10.43 0.44
N ILE A 254 -31.29 10.42 1.75
CA ILE A 254 -31.77 9.23 2.46
C ILE A 254 -33.17 8.85 1.96
N ASN A 255 -34.08 9.80 1.79
CA ASN A 255 -35.44 9.54 1.30
C ASN A 255 -35.42 8.94 -0.11
N ASP A 256 -34.60 9.48 -1.04
CA ASP A 256 -34.43 8.92 -2.39
C ASP A 256 -34.02 7.44 -2.34
N VAL A 257 -33.17 7.05 -1.37
CA VAL A 257 -32.72 5.66 -1.18
C VAL A 257 -33.84 4.80 -0.61
N ILE A 258 -34.59 5.31 0.36
CA ILE A 258 -35.73 4.61 0.98
C ILE A 258 -36.79 4.30 -0.09
N ASP A 259 -37.15 5.32 -0.90
CA ASP A 259 -38.15 5.16 -1.99
C ASP A 259 -37.71 4.10 -3.00
N ARG A 260 -36.43 4.05 -3.37
CA ARG A 260 -35.89 3.01 -4.25
C ARG A 260 -35.92 1.62 -3.64
N LEU A 261 -35.80 1.51 -2.33
CA LEU A 261 -35.78 0.23 -1.59
C LEU A 261 -37.18 -0.15 -1.05
N ALA A 262 -38.19 0.71 -1.18
CA ALA A 262 -39.53 0.45 -0.70
C ALA A 262 -40.09 -0.92 -1.07
N PRO A 263 -39.95 -1.42 -2.34
CA PRO A 263 -40.47 -2.76 -2.68
C PRO A 263 -39.77 -3.89 -1.92
N VAL A 264 -38.55 -3.71 -1.46
CA VAL A 264 -37.80 -4.71 -0.67
C VAL A 264 -38.19 -4.60 0.79
N ILE A 265 -38.31 -3.39 1.31
CA ILE A 265 -38.74 -3.07 2.67
C ILE A 265 -40.13 -3.65 2.92
N ASP A 266 -41.08 -3.36 2.04
CA ASP A 266 -42.47 -3.85 2.13
C ASP A 266 -42.53 -5.39 2.06
N LYS A 267 -41.79 -5.99 1.17
CA LYS A 267 -41.74 -7.46 1.02
C LYS A 267 -41.20 -8.15 2.27
N GLN A 268 -40.28 -7.52 2.99
CA GLN A 268 -39.66 -8.09 4.20
C GLN A 268 -40.39 -7.62 5.48
N ALA A 269 -41.39 -6.74 5.36
CA ALA A 269 -42.01 -6.05 6.50
C ALA A 269 -40.95 -5.44 7.46
N ALA A 270 -39.89 -4.87 6.87
CA ALA A 270 -38.82 -4.27 7.64
C ALA A 270 -39.25 -2.89 8.16
N GLU A 271 -38.94 -2.60 9.42
CA GLU A 271 -39.19 -1.29 10.05
C GLU A 271 -37.95 -0.40 9.82
N LEU A 272 -38.16 0.76 9.22
CA LEU A 272 -37.06 1.72 8.96
C LEU A 272 -37.28 2.99 9.79
N GLU A 273 -36.32 3.28 10.69
CA GLU A 273 -36.30 4.46 11.51
C GLU A 273 -35.30 5.49 10.95
N LEU A 274 -35.79 6.71 10.65
CA LEU A 274 -34.96 7.83 10.17
C LEU A 274 -34.93 8.95 11.18
N ARG A 275 -33.72 9.33 11.63
CA ARG A 275 -33.47 10.48 12.48
C ARG A 275 -32.36 11.35 11.89
N VAL A 276 -32.66 12.63 11.67
CA VAL A 276 -31.68 13.61 11.17
C VAL A 276 -31.72 14.83 12.08
N GLU A 277 -30.59 15.20 12.67
CA GLU A 277 -30.46 16.32 13.63
C GLU A 277 -29.23 17.19 13.29
N PRO A 278 -29.43 18.48 12.95
CA PRO A 278 -30.73 19.17 12.76
C PRO A 278 -31.50 18.60 11.54
N GLU A 279 -32.80 18.86 11.50
CA GLU A 279 -33.66 18.27 10.45
C GLU A 279 -33.26 18.72 9.04
N ASP A 280 -32.72 19.90 8.89
CA ASP A 280 -32.21 20.53 7.70
C ASP A 280 -30.67 20.33 7.51
N LEU A 281 -30.09 19.29 8.12
CA LEU A 281 -28.66 19.01 8.04
C LEU A 281 -28.15 18.97 6.59
N ILE A 282 -27.25 19.90 6.28
CA ILE A 282 -26.60 20.03 4.99
C ILE A 282 -25.19 19.46 5.09
N ILE A 283 -24.81 18.63 4.13
CA ILE A 283 -23.43 18.16 3.95
C ILE A 283 -22.89 18.62 2.60
N THR A 284 -21.59 18.83 2.50
CA THR A 284 -20.90 19.12 1.24
C THR A 284 -20.31 17.83 0.68
N GLY A 285 -20.62 17.50 -0.57
CA GLY A 285 -20.15 16.29 -1.20
C GLY A 285 -20.78 16.03 -2.55
N ASP A 286 -20.41 14.93 -3.17
CA ASP A 286 -21.00 14.48 -4.43
C ASP A 286 -22.25 13.64 -4.15
N ARG A 287 -23.43 14.20 -4.45
CA ARG A 287 -24.74 13.58 -4.16
C ARG A 287 -24.87 12.19 -4.80
N PHE A 288 -24.26 11.96 -5.98
CA PHE A 288 -24.31 10.65 -6.63
C PHE A 288 -23.62 9.57 -5.77
N TYR A 289 -22.40 9.86 -5.28
CA TYR A 289 -21.68 8.91 -4.42
C TYR A 289 -22.33 8.76 -3.05
N TRP A 290 -22.90 9.82 -2.48
CA TRP A 290 -23.66 9.74 -1.22
C TRP A 290 -24.91 8.87 -1.36
N THR A 291 -25.64 9.00 -2.46
CA THR A 291 -26.77 8.10 -2.76
C THR A 291 -26.30 6.65 -2.86
N GLN A 292 -25.14 6.41 -3.49
CA GLN A 292 -24.59 5.06 -3.62
C GLN A 292 -24.10 4.49 -2.27
N ILE A 293 -23.49 5.32 -1.40
CA ILE A 293 -23.09 4.95 -0.03
C ILE A 293 -24.30 4.47 0.76
N LEU A 294 -25.31 5.33 0.85
CA LEU A 294 -26.52 5.04 1.62
C LEU A 294 -27.27 3.83 1.06
N PHE A 295 -27.41 3.75 -0.26
CA PHE A 295 -28.04 2.61 -0.93
C PHE A 295 -27.33 1.31 -0.61
N ASN A 296 -26.00 1.25 -0.71
CA ASN A 296 -25.24 0.04 -0.43
C ASN A 296 -25.36 -0.40 1.03
N LEU A 297 -25.35 0.53 1.98
CA LEU A 297 -25.43 0.21 3.41
C LEU A 297 -26.85 -0.27 3.80
N VAL A 298 -27.90 0.44 3.37
CA VAL A 298 -29.29 0.06 3.65
C VAL A 298 -29.67 -1.23 2.91
N GLU A 299 -29.29 -1.36 1.62
CA GLU A 299 -29.52 -2.59 0.85
C GLU A 299 -28.79 -3.79 1.49
N ASN A 300 -27.58 -3.58 2.04
CA ASN A 300 -26.83 -4.63 2.72
C ASN A 300 -27.56 -5.09 3.99
N ALA A 301 -28.06 -4.17 4.82
CA ALA A 301 -28.87 -4.47 5.99
C ALA A 301 -30.08 -5.34 5.63
N LEU A 302 -30.82 -4.95 4.58
CA LEU A 302 -32.00 -5.70 4.11
C LEU A 302 -31.65 -7.07 3.53
N LYS A 303 -30.61 -7.17 2.68
CA LYS A 303 -30.25 -8.42 1.97
C LYS A 303 -29.68 -9.50 2.86
N GLN A 304 -28.90 -9.11 3.85
CA GLN A 304 -28.23 -10.07 4.75
C GLN A 304 -29.17 -10.63 5.81
N ASN A 305 -30.31 -9.98 6.02
CA ASN A 305 -31.29 -10.34 7.04
C ASN A 305 -32.62 -10.74 6.41
N PRO A 306 -32.80 -12.01 6.03
CA PRO A 306 -34.03 -12.47 5.37
C PRO A 306 -35.24 -12.65 6.33
N ASN A 307 -35.07 -12.36 7.61
CA ASN A 307 -36.12 -12.50 8.61
C ASN A 307 -37.14 -11.36 8.47
N SER A 308 -38.43 -11.67 8.73
CA SER A 308 -39.47 -10.69 8.96
C SER A 308 -39.21 -9.93 10.26
N GLU A 309 -39.62 -8.64 10.32
CA GLU A 309 -39.49 -7.76 11.48
C GLU A 309 -38.07 -7.20 11.70
N LEU A 310 -37.25 -7.09 10.65
CA LEU A 310 -35.97 -6.44 10.71
C LEU A 310 -36.13 -4.93 11.00
N LYS A 311 -35.37 -4.42 11.96
CA LYS A 311 -35.30 -2.98 12.23
C LYS A 311 -34.00 -2.42 11.67
N VAL A 312 -34.12 -1.42 10.82
CA VAL A 312 -33.00 -0.67 10.27
C VAL A 312 -33.13 0.79 10.71
N SER A 313 -32.12 1.33 11.38
CA SER A 313 -32.07 2.73 11.77
C SER A 313 -31.02 3.48 10.97
N VAL A 314 -31.38 4.64 10.45
CA VAL A 314 -30.50 5.61 9.80
C VAL A 314 -30.51 6.88 10.61
N VAL A 315 -29.39 7.21 11.26
CA VAL A 315 -29.22 8.38 12.11
C VAL A 315 -28.12 9.25 11.53
N ALA A 316 -28.45 10.53 11.28
CA ALA A 316 -27.48 11.55 10.88
C ALA A 316 -27.53 12.69 11.88
N GLU A 317 -26.39 13.05 12.46
CA GLU A 317 -26.28 14.08 13.50
C GLU A 317 -25.07 14.99 13.26
N GLN A 318 -25.26 16.28 13.49
CA GLN A 318 -24.17 17.25 13.48
C GLN A 318 -23.59 17.37 14.88
N LEU A 319 -22.31 17.10 15.00
CA LEU A 319 -21.53 17.25 16.22
C LEU A 319 -20.54 18.40 16.08
N GLU A 320 -19.86 18.76 17.17
CA GLU A 320 -18.82 19.77 17.14
C GLU A 320 -17.64 19.32 16.27
N GLY A 321 -17.49 19.91 15.07
CA GLY A 321 -16.42 19.63 14.13
C GLY A 321 -16.62 18.41 13.20
N GLU A 322 -17.71 17.65 13.33
CA GLU A 322 -17.99 16.51 12.46
C GLU A 322 -19.50 16.29 12.22
N VAL A 323 -19.84 15.67 11.09
CA VAL A 323 -21.13 15.04 10.87
C VAL A 323 -20.96 13.53 11.03
N ARG A 324 -21.82 12.94 11.86
CA ARG A 324 -21.86 11.49 12.05
C ARG A 324 -23.11 10.91 11.40
N ILE A 325 -22.92 9.86 10.58
CA ILE A 325 -24.01 9.11 9.96
C ILE A 325 -23.86 7.65 10.36
N SER A 326 -24.89 7.11 11.01
CA SER A 326 -24.90 5.72 11.49
C SER A 326 -26.03 4.96 10.84
N ILE A 327 -25.73 3.81 10.24
CA ILE A 327 -26.70 2.87 9.70
C ILE A 327 -26.59 1.58 10.48
N CYS A 328 -27.64 1.22 11.22
CA CYS A 328 -27.65 0.04 12.07
C CYS A 328 -28.82 -0.87 11.75
N ASP A 329 -28.59 -2.18 11.82
CA ASP A 329 -29.62 -3.23 11.73
C ASP A 329 -29.55 -4.17 12.94
N ASP A 330 -30.68 -4.75 13.33
CA ASP A 330 -30.81 -5.75 14.39
C ASP A 330 -30.79 -7.19 13.84
N GLY A 331 -30.10 -7.37 12.73
CA GLY A 331 -30.05 -8.62 12.00
C GLY A 331 -29.07 -9.65 12.57
N MET A 332 -28.57 -10.52 11.68
CA MET A 332 -27.75 -11.66 12.06
C MET A 332 -26.33 -11.30 12.50
N GLY A 333 -25.89 -10.08 12.31
CA GLY A 333 -24.55 -9.63 12.65
C GLY A 333 -23.43 -10.20 11.77
N ILE A 334 -22.21 -9.76 12.02
CA ILE A 334 -20.98 -10.15 11.32
C ILE A 334 -20.04 -10.79 12.35
N PRO A 335 -19.44 -11.95 12.05
CA PRO A 335 -18.42 -12.57 12.92
C PRO A 335 -17.23 -11.63 13.13
N ALA A 336 -16.65 -11.65 14.33
CA ALA A 336 -15.52 -10.77 14.67
C ALA A 336 -14.30 -10.98 13.77
N ASP A 337 -14.05 -12.22 13.35
CA ASP A 337 -12.94 -12.58 12.46
C ASP A 337 -13.11 -11.99 11.05
N ASP A 338 -14.35 -11.72 10.62
CA ASP A 338 -14.67 -11.17 9.30
C ASP A 338 -14.64 -9.63 9.28
N LEU A 339 -14.91 -8.97 10.42
CA LEU A 339 -15.01 -7.50 10.52
C LEU A 339 -13.83 -6.74 9.90
N PRO A 340 -12.56 -7.16 10.08
CA PRO A 340 -11.41 -6.47 9.47
C PRO A 340 -11.39 -6.54 7.95
N TYR A 341 -12.15 -7.47 7.34
CA TYR A 341 -12.08 -7.78 5.93
C TYR A 341 -13.30 -7.35 5.11
N ILE A 342 -14.42 -6.98 5.76
CA ILE A 342 -15.68 -6.68 5.07
C ILE A 342 -15.59 -5.55 4.04
N PHE A 343 -14.63 -4.64 4.17
CA PHE A 343 -14.38 -3.56 3.23
C PHE A 343 -13.40 -3.94 2.10
N LYS A 344 -12.84 -5.15 2.12
CA LYS A 344 -12.02 -5.64 1.00
C LYS A 344 -12.90 -5.96 -0.21
N ARG A 345 -12.39 -5.70 -1.41
CA ARG A 345 -13.09 -6.00 -2.67
C ARG A 345 -13.36 -7.48 -2.81
N PHE A 346 -14.55 -7.82 -3.28
CA PHE A 346 -15.04 -9.20 -3.45
C PHE A 346 -15.09 -10.02 -2.17
N TYR A 347 -14.82 -9.41 -1.01
CA TYR A 347 -14.92 -10.12 0.26
C TYR A 347 -16.38 -10.42 0.60
N ARG A 348 -16.60 -11.62 1.10
CA ARG A 348 -17.92 -12.11 1.52
C ARG A 348 -17.75 -13.01 2.71
N VAL A 349 -18.58 -12.83 3.73
CA VAL A 349 -18.63 -13.73 4.89
C VAL A 349 -19.16 -15.08 4.40
N GLU A 350 -18.29 -16.09 4.38
CA GLU A 350 -18.67 -17.45 4.00
C GLU A 350 -19.53 -18.09 5.09
N LYS A 351 -20.77 -18.38 4.78
CA LYS A 351 -21.60 -19.24 5.63
C LYS A 351 -21.35 -20.68 5.24
N HIS A 352 -20.63 -21.41 6.07
CA HIS A 352 -20.57 -22.87 5.98
C HIS A 352 -21.99 -23.42 5.98
N HIS A 353 -22.37 -24.17 4.93
CA HIS A 353 -23.58 -25.01 4.79
C HIS A 353 -24.86 -24.43 4.22
N SER A 354 -24.96 -23.29 3.62
CA SER A 354 -26.14 -22.99 2.82
C SER A 354 -25.78 -22.73 1.35
N GLN A 355 -26.05 -23.71 0.49
CA GLN A 355 -26.04 -23.58 -0.98
C GLN A 355 -27.13 -22.60 -1.51
N LYS A 356 -27.87 -21.92 -0.62
CA LYS A 356 -28.88 -20.93 -0.97
C LYS A 356 -28.26 -19.53 -1.02
N GLN A 357 -27.75 -19.18 -2.20
CA GLN A 357 -27.68 -17.84 -2.76
C GLN A 357 -27.24 -16.71 -1.81
N VAL A 358 -25.97 -16.57 -1.58
CA VAL A 358 -25.44 -15.29 -1.09
C VAL A 358 -25.57 -14.26 -2.22
N LYS A 359 -26.50 -13.31 -2.03
CA LYS A 359 -26.84 -12.27 -3.00
C LYS A 359 -25.93 -11.07 -2.80
N GLY A 360 -24.86 -10.93 -3.59
CA GLY A 360 -24.01 -9.72 -3.55
C GLY A 360 -22.76 -9.87 -4.42
N THR A 361 -22.21 -8.75 -4.87
CA THR A 361 -20.98 -8.68 -5.68
C THR A 361 -19.72 -8.70 -4.81
N GLY A 362 -19.84 -8.34 -3.52
CA GLY A 362 -18.72 -8.11 -2.62
C GLY A 362 -17.97 -6.80 -2.91
N LEU A 363 -18.53 -5.93 -3.77
CA LEU A 363 -17.94 -4.64 -4.10
C LEU A 363 -18.58 -3.48 -3.35
N GLY A 364 -19.85 -3.60 -2.93
CA GLY A 364 -20.61 -2.50 -2.34
C GLY A 364 -19.93 -1.83 -1.14
N LEU A 365 -19.46 -2.61 -0.15
CA LEU A 365 -18.77 -2.03 1.03
C LEU A 365 -17.41 -1.43 0.68
N SER A 366 -16.69 -1.96 -0.30
CA SER A 366 -15.44 -1.38 -0.76
C SER A 366 -15.66 -0.05 -1.50
N ILE A 367 -16.77 0.09 -2.24
CA ILE A 367 -17.21 1.36 -2.85
C ILE A 367 -17.55 2.37 -1.76
N VAL A 368 -18.33 1.95 -0.75
CA VAL A 368 -18.69 2.79 0.40
C VAL A 368 -17.45 3.38 1.06
N ARG A 369 -16.50 2.54 1.45
CA ARG A 369 -15.27 2.98 2.09
C ARG A 369 -14.50 3.96 1.22
N ARG A 370 -14.31 3.64 -0.05
CA ARG A 370 -13.54 4.49 -0.97
C ARG A 370 -14.22 5.83 -1.24
N ALA A 371 -15.55 5.83 -1.37
CA ALA A 371 -16.31 7.06 -1.57
C ALA A 371 -16.24 7.98 -0.34
N ILE A 372 -16.34 7.43 0.87
CA ILE A 372 -16.21 8.18 2.11
C ILE A 372 -14.79 8.74 2.28
N GLU A 373 -13.75 7.94 2.02
CA GLU A 373 -12.34 8.39 2.03
C GLU A 373 -12.10 9.52 1.02
N ALA A 374 -12.71 9.45 -0.17
CA ALA A 374 -12.63 10.51 -1.17
C ALA A 374 -13.29 11.83 -0.73
N HIS A 375 -14.28 11.76 0.16
CA HIS A 375 -14.91 12.93 0.80
C HIS A 375 -14.18 13.38 2.09
N GLY A 376 -12.99 12.84 2.39
CA GLY A 376 -12.23 13.16 3.59
C GLY A 376 -12.76 12.55 4.88
N GLY A 377 -13.74 11.62 4.79
CA GLY A 377 -14.36 10.97 5.93
C GLY A 377 -13.73 9.61 6.27
N THR A 378 -14.25 9.00 7.33
CA THR A 378 -13.90 7.65 7.77
C THR A 378 -15.15 6.82 8.00
N ILE A 379 -15.05 5.50 7.84
CA ILE A 379 -16.11 4.54 8.15
C ILE A 379 -15.58 3.41 9.02
N GLU A 380 -16.34 3.07 10.05
CA GLU A 380 -16.08 1.95 10.94
C GLU A 380 -17.31 1.05 11.01
N ALA A 381 -17.09 -0.25 11.14
CA ALA A 381 -18.15 -1.22 11.37
C ALA A 381 -18.01 -1.84 12.76
N SER A 382 -19.12 -1.94 13.46
CA SER A 382 -19.22 -2.68 14.72
C SER A 382 -20.36 -3.66 14.63
N SER A 383 -20.16 -4.89 15.10
CA SER A 383 -21.19 -5.92 15.02
C SER A 383 -21.08 -6.91 16.16
N THR A 384 -22.23 -7.39 16.60
CA THR A 384 -22.37 -8.51 17.53
C THR A 384 -23.18 -9.59 16.81
N PRO A 385 -22.63 -10.79 16.58
CA PRO A 385 -23.33 -11.86 15.89
C PRO A 385 -24.68 -12.18 16.55
N GLY A 386 -25.74 -12.25 15.73
CA GLY A 386 -27.09 -12.54 16.17
C GLY A 386 -27.83 -11.38 16.84
N GLN A 387 -27.26 -10.17 16.87
CA GLN A 387 -27.89 -9.04 17.57
C GLN A 387 -27.94 -7.76 16.73
N LYS A 388 -26.78 -7.27 16.27
CA LYS A 388 -26.71 -5.94 15.69
C LYS A 388 -25.49 -5.77 14.78
N THR A 389 -25.67 -5.02 13.67
CA THR A 389 -24.57 -4.45 12.89
C THR A 389 -24.75 -2.95 12.78
N CYS A 390 -23.70 -2.18 12.99
CA CYS A 390 -23.67 -0.72 12.77
C CYS A 390 -22.48 -0.33 11.91
N PHE A 391 -22.77 0.50 10.91
CA PHE A 391 -21.78 1.23 10.13
C PHE A 391 -21.81 2.68 10.56
N ASN A 392 -20.68 3.20 11.03
CA ASN A 392 -20.54 4.56 11.53
C ASN A 392 -19.62 5.35 10.59
N ILE A 393 -20.15 6.39 9.98
CA ILE A 393 -19.45 7.31 9.09
C ILE A 393 -19.18 8.59 9.87
N ARG A 394 -17.96 9.12 9.76
CA ARG A 394 -17.56 10.43 10.29
C ARG A 394 -17.04 11.29 9.16
N LEU A 395 -17.61 12.47 9.03
CA LEU A 395 -17.18 13.49 8.07
C LEU A 395 -16.71 14.71 8.84
N PRO A 396 -15.48 15.19 8.64
CA PRO A 396 -15.07 16.48 9.18
C PRO A 396 -15.91 17.58 8.54
N VAL A 397 -16.36 18.54 9.35
CA VAL A 397 -16.99 19.77 8.90
C VAL A 397 -15.97 20.87 9.11
N GLU A 398 -15.64 21.61 8.02
CA GLU A 398 -14.79 22.82 8.09
C GLU A 398 -15.53 23.99 8.74
#